data_c286b5c385f086869dc0a5ea7c6b7ded
#
_entry.id   c286b5c385f086869dc0a5ea7c6b7ded
#
_cell.length_a   1.000
_cell.length_b   1.000
_cell.length_c   1.000
_cell.angle_alpha   90.00
_cell.angle_beta   90.00
_cell.angle_gamma   90.00
#
_symmetry.space_group_name_H-M   'P 1'
#
loop_
_entity.id
_entity.type
_entity.pdbx_description
1 polymer ?
#
loop_
_entity_poly.entity_id
_entity_poly.type
_entity_poly.pdbx_seq_one_letter_code
_entity_poly.pdbx_strand_id
1 'polypeptide(L)'
;MECSICSQEIGLIDSKLNLYKCNHCSHKLSLPTEAQNEIYDESYFTVTHSKYFNNPPLDLYDNVINIIQKRKPNAMTIFDVGCGTGTFLKHSIQKNPNWKYFGIDLVSNKYENIVFWEGDFLEFNTNEKFDVITNFMVIEHVVNPKIFIDKIKMFLNPDGLLIVNTINSDSLVYRFAEFLKTFGFRKAYDRVYDAHHLQHFNNKSLLTFLNKNGFEIIENKVHNYNMKAVDVPKSSFIVEKLYLLIVKILFLISVPFSTGHHQTITCKVKK
;
A
#
# COMPACT_ATOMS: atom_id res chain seq x y z
N MET A 1 13.48 -20.16 7.83
CA MET A 1 12.93 -19.42 6.67
C MET A 1 13.67 -18.10 6.57
N GLU A 2 13.91 -17.61 5.35
CA GLU A 2 14.64 -16.36 5.14
C GLU A 2 13.68 -15.17 4.87
N CYS A 3 14.10 -14.00 5.32
CA CYS A 3 13.38 -12.74 5.11
C CYS A 3 13.47 -12.31 3.64
N SER A 4 12.36 -12.10 2.99
CA SER A 4 12.26 -11.61 1.60
C SER A 4 12.93 -10.25 1.37
N ILE A 5 13.21 -9.48 2.44
CA ILE A 5 13.76 -8.12 2.37
C ILE A 5 15.28 -8.11 2.58
N CYS A 6 15.79 -8.84 3.58
CA CYS A 6 17.20 -8.75 3.97
C CYS A 6 17.95 -10.08 3.97
N SER A 7 17.28 -11.18 3.60
CA SER A 7 17.82 -12.55 3.55
C SER A 7 18.32 -13.09 4.90
N GLN A 8 17.94 -12.44 6.01
CA GLN A 8 18.23 -12.95 7.35
C GLN A 8 17.11 -13.87 7.82
N GLU A 9 17.37 -14.68 8.82
CA GLU A 9 16.41 -15.61 9.38
C GLU A 9 15.19 -14.89 9.98
N ILE A 10 13.99 -15.49 9.77
CA ILE A 10 12.73 -15.04 10.38
C ILE A 10 12.17 -16.08 11.32
N GLY A 11 11.61 -15.61 12.44
CA GLY A 11 10.95 -16.44 13.46
C GLY A 11 9.44 -16.29 13.44
N LEU A 12 8.73 -17.37 13.74
CA LEU A 12 7.28 -17.38 13.94
C LEU A 12 6.93 -16.56 15.20
N ILE A 13 6.02 -15.59 15.07
CA ILE A 13 5.55 -14.74 16.19
C ILE A 13 4.07 -14.94 16.51
N ASP A 14 3.31 -15.52 15.58
CA ASP A 14 1.91 -15.87 15.79
C ASP A 14 1.50 -17.03 14.88
N SER A 15 1.23 -18.20 15.49
CA SER A 15 0.85 -19.41 14.74
C SER A 15 -0.55 -19.35 14.14
N LYS A 16 -1.49 -18.61 14.79
CA LYS A 16 -2.86 -18.47 14.27
C LYS A 16 -2.89 -17.70 12.95
N LEU A 17 -2.02 -16.70 12.80
CA LEU A 17 -1.93 -15.85 11.62
C LEU A 17 -0.81 -16.27 10.65
N ASN A 18 -0.12 -17.37 10.91
CA ASN A 18 1.11 -17.74 10.18
C ASN A 18 2.07 -16.56 10.02
N LEU A 19 2.18 -15.72 11.08
CA LEU A 19 2.91 -14.47 11.04
C LEU A 19 4.33 -14.65 11.55
N TYR A 20 5.29 -14.25 10.74
CA TYR A 20 6.73 -14.30 11.01
C TYR A 20 7.30 -12.90 11.13
N LYS A 21 8.41 -12.75 11.81
CA LYS A 21 9.15 -11.48 11.96
C LYS A 21 10.65 -11.69 11.75
N CYS A 22 11.24 -10.77 11.02
CA CYS A 22 12.69 -10.68 10.89
C CYS A 22 13.28 -9.87 12.05
N ASN A 23 14.25 -10.44 12.78
CA ASN A 23 14.91 -9.76 13.88
C ASN A 23 15.88 -8.67 13.43
N HIS A 24 16.32 -8.69 12.15
CA HIS A 24 17.27 -7.73 11.61
C HIS A 24 16.60 -6.45 11.06
N CYS A 25 15.62 -6.59 10.15
CA CYS A 25 14.93 -5.44 9.53
C CYS A 25 13.54 -5.18 10.08
N SER A 26 13.07 -6.02 11.02
CA SER A 26 11.74 -5.96 11.63
C SER A 26 10.57 -6.10 10.65
N HIS A 27 10.83 -6.52 9.40
CA HIS A 27 9.79 -6.88 8.45
C HIS A 27 8.98 -8.05 9.00
N LYS A 28 7.67 -8.01 8.81
CA LYS A 28 6.78 -9.11 9.16
C LYS A 28 6.16 -9.67 7.89
N LEU A 29 5.94 -10.97 7.87
CA LEU A 29 5.45 -11.72 6.72
C LEU A 29 4.39 -12.71 7.19
N SER A 30 3.21 -12.70 6.58
CA SER A 30 2.21 -13.76 6.70
C SER A 30 2.36 -14.74 5.54
N LEU A 31 2.35 -16.03 5.84
CA LEU A 31 2.33 -17.05 4.78
C LEU A 31 0.91 -17.18 4.22
N PRO A 32 0.77 -17.40 2.90
CA PRO A 32 -0.51 -17.66 2.27
C PRO A 32 -1.27 -18.79 2.97
N THR A 33 -2.55 -18.60 3.17
CA THR A 33 -3.50 -19.62 3.64
C THR A 33 -4.55 -19.89 2.56
N GLU A 34 -5.28 -21.01 2.65
CA GLU A 34 -6.37 -21.31 1.71
C GLU A 34 -7.44 -20.20 1.63
N ALA A 35 -7.65 -19.48 2.75
CA ALA A 35 -8.58 -18.36 2.81
C ALA A 35 -8.16 -17.14 1.94
N GLN A 36 -6.92 -17.06 1.49
CA GLN A 36 -6.41 -15.98 0.63
C GLN A 36 -6.68 -16.20 -0.86
N ASN A 37 -7.23 -17.35 -1.22
CA ASN A 37 -7.74 -17.62 -2.57
C ASN A 37 -9.15 -17.00 -2.78
N GLU A 38 -9.64 -16.22 -1.80
CA GLU A 38 -10.87 -15.45 -2.00
C GLU A 38 -10.67 -14.44 -3.13
N ILE A 39 -11.57 -14.52 -4.08
CA ILE A 39 -11.57 -13.78 -5.33
C ILE A 39 -11.69 -12.28 -5.02
N TYR A 40 -10.74 -11.48 -5.50
CA TYR A 40 -10.90 -10.03 -5.61
C TYR A 40 -12.00 -9.76 -6.64
N ASP A 41 -13.24 -9.72 -6.16
CA ASP A 41 -14.40 -9.42 -6.97
C ASP A 41 -14.95 -8.01 -6.66
N GLU A 42 -16.04 -7.64 -7.32
CA GLU A 42 -16.71 -6.37 -7.11
C GLU A 42 -17.12 -6.14 -5.65
N SER A 43 -17.38 -7.20 -4.88
CA SER A 43 -17.77 -7.12 -3.46
C SER A 43 -16.64 -6.64 -2.56
N TYR A 44 -15.38 -6.90 -2.93
CA TYR A 44 -14.21 -6.37 -2.24
C TYR A 44 -14.24 -4.83 -2.17
N PHE A 45 -14.58 -4.18 -3.28
CA PHE A 45 -14.63 -2.72 -3.40
C PHE A 45 -15.92 -2.12 -2.83
N THR A 46 -17.06 -2.77 -3.05
CA THR A 46 -18.38 -2.21 -2.76
C THR A 46 -18.92 -2.55 -1.38
N VAL A 47 -18.45 -3.66 -0.78
CA VAL A 47 -18.94 -4.16 0.51
C VAL A 47 -17.83 -4.14 1.56
N THR A 48 -16.73 -4.87 1.33
CA THR A 48 -15.70 -5.12 2.34
C THR A 48 -14.92 -3.85 2.69
N HIS A 49 -14.49 -3.08 1.69
CA HIS A 49 -13.72 -1.85 1.84
C HIS A 49 -14.45 -0.60 1.33
N SER A 50 -15.80 -0.65 1.31
CA SER A 50 -16.64 0.43 0.77
C SER A 50 -16.35 1.80 1.37
N LYS A 51 -16.05 1.90 2.67
CA LYS A 51 -15.71 3.19 3.30
C LYS A 51 -14.42 3.78 2.75
N TYR A 52 -13.40 2.95 2.53
CA TYR A 52 -12.14 3.42 1.95
C TYR A 52 -12.33 3.91 0.51
N PHE A 53 -13.02 3.13 -0.33
CA PHE A 53 -13.26 3.51 -1.72
C PHE A 53 -14.23 4.68 -1.89
N ASN A 54 -15.21 4.84 -0.99
CA ASN A 54 -16.14 5.98 -0.98
C ASN A 54 -15.54 7.25 -0.37
N ASN A 55 -14.41 7.16 0.33
CA ASN A 55 -13.70 8.31 0.91
C ASN A 55 -12.22 8.28 0.49
N PRO A 56 -11.93 8.44 -0.81
CA PRO A 56 -10.57 8.33 -1.33
C PRO A 56 -9.66 9.38 -0.67
N PRO A 57 -8.35 9.08 -0.51
CA PRO A 57 -7.41 9.98 0.13
C PRO A 57 -6.95 11.10 -0.83
N LEU A 58 -7.86 12.03 -1.16
CA LEU A 58 -7.60 13.10 -2.15
C LEU A 58 -6.37 13.94 -1.81
N ASP A 59 -6.15 14.24 -0.52
CA ASP A 59 -4.95 14.96 -0.06
C ASP A 59 -3.65 14.19 -0.37
N LEU A 60 -3.68 12.85 -0.29
CA LEU A 60 -2.55 12.02 -0.70
C LEU A 60 -2.35 12.11 -2.21
N TYR A 61 -3.43 12.03 -2.99
CA TYR A 61 -3.37 12.13 -4.44
C TYR A 61 -2.83 13.48 -4.91
N ASP A 62 -3.28 14.58 -4.31
CA ASP A 62 -2.77 15.92 -4.58
C ASP A 62 -1.26 16.02 -4.23
N ASN A 63 -0.84 15.48 -3.09
CA ASN A 63 0.58 15.43 -2.74
C ASN A 63 1.40 14.63 -3.76
N VAL A 64 0.90 13.47 -4.22
CA VAL A 64 1.58 12.65 -5.23
C VAL A 64 1.69 13.41 -6.56
N ILE A 65 0.63 14.05 -7.02
CA ILE A 65 0.63 14.88 -8.23
C ILE A 65 1.66 16.00 -8.11
N ASN A 66 1.71 16.71 -6.99
CA ASN A 66 2.69 17.77 -6.73
C ASN A 66 4.13 17.23 -6.73
N ILE A 67 4.36 16.04 -6.19
CA ILE A 67 5.68 15.38 -6.23
C ILE A 67 6.06 15.08 -7.68
N ILE A 68 5.15 14.52 -8.49
CA ILE A 68 5.40 14.23 -9.90
C ILE A 68 5.76 15.51 -10.64
N GLN A 69 4.96 16.56 -10.52
CA GLN A 69 5.21 17.84 -11.18
C GLN A 69 6.57 18.46 -10.79
N LYS A 70 6.95 18.33 -9.51
CA LYS A 70 8.23 18.85 -8.99
C LYS A 70 9.43 18.02 -9.41
N ARG A 71 9.32 16.68 -9.41
CA ARG A 71 10.45 15.76 -9.59
C ARG A 71 10.59 15.24 -11.01
N LYS A 72 9.51 15.25 -11.77
CA LYS A 72 9.45 14.84 -13.18
C LYS A 72 8.55 15.82 -13.96
N PRO A 73 8.94 17.11 -14.09
CA PRO A 73 8.09 18.14 -14.72
C PRO A 73 7.72 17.82 -16.17
N ASN A 74 8.49 16.98 -16.86
CA ASN A 74 8.23 16.55 -18.22
C ASN A 74 7.51 15.16 -18.27
N ALA A 75 6.92 14.70 -17.18
CA ALA A 75 6.14 13.46 -17.18
C ALA A 75 4.96 13.60 -18.15
N MET A 76 4.75 12.56 -18.98
CA MET A 76 3.65 12.48 -19.94
C MET A 76 2.82 11.22 -19.76
N THR A 77 3.36 10.20 -19.09
CA THR A 77 2.72 8.89 -18.94
C THR A 77 2.73 8.45 -17.49
N ILE A 78 1.52 8.17 -16.97
CA ILE A 78 1.28 7.69 -15.60
C ILE A 78 0.66 6.31 -15.68
N PHE A 79 1.24 5.33 -15.00
CA PHE A 79 0.71 3.97 -14.91
C PHE A 79 0.46 3.60 -13.44
N ASP A 80 -0.80 3.27 -13.12
CA ASP A 80 -1.21 2.87 -11.77
C ASP A 80 -1.40 1.34 -11.73
N VAL A 81 -0.55 0.68 -10.96
CA VAL A 81 -0.55 -0.78 -10.79
C VAL A 81 -1.40 -1.15 -9.59
N GLY A 82 -2.44 -1.96 -9.82
CA GLY A 82 -3.50 -2.23 -8.85
C GLY A 82 -4.39 -1.00 -8.67
N CYS A 83 -4.83 -0.44 -9.78
CA CYS A 83 -5.54 0.85 -9.81
C CYS A 83 -6.96 0.79 -9.23
N GLY A 84 -7.48 -0.40 -8.89
CA GLY A 84 -8.85 -0.59 -8.41
C GLY A 84 -9.86 0.05 -9.36
N THR A 85 -10.74 0.86 -8.82
CA THR A 85 -11.72 1.62 -9.61
C THR A 85 -11.12 2.84 -10.36
N GLY A 86 -9.80 3.02 -10.38
CA GLY A 86 -9.11 4.12 -11.05
C GLY A 86 -9.24 5.47 -10.34
N THR A 87 -9.50 5.50 -9.05
CA THR A 87 -9.81 6.74 -8.32
C THR A 87 -8.67 7.75 -8.37
N PHE A 88 -7.41 7.31 -8.22
CA PHE A 88 -6.24 8.16 -8.36
C PHE A 88 -6.12 8.73 -9.77
N LEU A 89 -6.28 7.89 -10.80
CA LEU A 89 -6.17 8.29 -12.21
C LEU A 89 -7.25 9.32 -12.57
N LYS A 90 -8.50 9.09 -12.15
CA LYS A 90 -9.62 10.00 -12.34
C LYS A 90 -9.38 11.38 -11.70
N HIS A 91 -8.86 11.39 -10.48
CA HIS A 91 -8.50 12.63 -9.80
C HIS A 91 -7.34 13.34 -10.52
N SER A 92 -6.36 12.58 -10.98
CA SER A 92 -5.18 13.12 -11.68
C SER A 92 -5.52 13.75 -13.03
N ILE A 93 -6.46 13.17 -13.80
CA ILE A 93 -6.94 13.76 -15.08
C ILE A 93 -7.50 15.16 -14.88
N GLN A 94 -8.25 15.38 -13.81
CA GLN A 94 -8.83 16.70 -13.50
C GLN A 94 -7.77 17.78 -13.24
N LYS A 95 -6.60 17.35 -12.73
CA LYS A 95 -5.48 18.26 -12.41
C LYS A 95 -4.50 18.43 -13.58
N ASN A 96 -4.30 17.37 -14.35
CA ASN A 96 -3.30 17.31 -15.42
C ASN A 96 -3.87 16.61 -16.66
N PRO A 97 -4.76 17.23 -17.42
CA PRO A 97 -5.42 16.58 -18.57
C PRO A 97 -4.47 16.24 -19.74
N ASN A 98 -3.25 16.78 -19.73
CA ASN A 98 -2.26 16.54 -20.77
C ASN A 98 -1.43 15.27 -20.56
N TRP A 99 -1.52 14.62 -19.39
CA TRP A 99 -0.87 13.35 -19.16
C TRP A 99 -1.69 12.20 -19.79
N LYS A 100 -1.02 11.14 -20.20
CA LYS A 100 -1.65 9.88 -20.62
C LYS A 100 -1.72 8.96 -19.42
N TYR A 101 -2.88 8.37 -19.20
CA TYR A 101 -3.18 7.58 -18.02
C TYR A 101 -3.44 6.13 -18.37
N PHE A 102 -2.80 5.26 -17.63
CA PHE A 102 -2.85 3.81 -17.77
C PHE A 102 -3.11 3.18 -16.39
N GLY A 103 -3.92 2.14 -16.36
CA GLY A 103 -4.19 1.39 -15.15
C GLY A 103 -4.27 -0.10 -15.42
N ILE A 104 -3.85 -0.92 -14.45
CA ILE A 104 -4.07 -2.36 -14.45
C ILE A 104 -4.64 -2.80 -13.12
N ASP A 105 -5.63 -3.68 -13.17
CA ASP A 105 -6.21 -4.32 -11.99
C ASP A 105 -6.81 -5.67 -12.35
N LEU A 106 -7.05 -6.54 -11.37
CA LEU A 106 -7.72 -7.82 -11.55
C LEU A 106 -9.19 -7.65 -11.96
N VAL A 107 -9.78 -6.48 -11.65
CA VAL A 107 -11.17 -6.15 -11.98
C VAL A 107 -11.23 -5.15 -13.13
N SER A 108 -12.10 -5.46 -14.11
CA SER A 108 -12.29 -4.62 -15.29
C SER A 108 -12.91 -3.27 -14.95
N ASN A 109 -12.33 -2.22 -15.53
CA ASN A 109 -12.86 -0.86 -15.44
C ASN A 109 -12.84 -0.19 -16.82
N LYS A 110 -13.80 0.71 -17.07
CA LYS A 110 -13.84 1.54 -18.27
C LYS A 110 -13.96 3.00 -17.88
N TYR A 111 -13.03 3.80 -18.38
CA TYR A 111 -13.02 5.24 -18.18
C TYR A 111 -12.58 5.94 -19.47
N GLU A 112 -13.28 6.99 -19.82
CA GLU A 112 -12.85 7.89 -20.88
C GLU A 112 -11.47 8.49 -20.50
N ASN A 113 -10.54 8.53 -21.46
CA ASN A 113 -9.17 9.03 -21.28
C ASN A 113 -8.25 8.24 -20.34
N ILE A 114 -8.61 7.01 -19.95
CA ILE A 114 -7.74 6.07 -19.25
C ILE A 114 -7.70 4.77 -20.04
N VAL A 115 -6.49 4.28 -20.33
CA VAL A 115 -6.29 2.94 -20.87
C VAL A 115 -6.26 1.96 -19.70
N PHE A 116 -7.27 1.11 -19.58
CA PHE A 116 -7.34 0.07 -18.56
C PHE A 116 -6.99 -1.29 -19.15
N TRP A 117 -6.18 -2.04 -18.42
CA TRP A 117 -5.95 -3.45 -18.65
C TRP A 117 -6.54 -4.26 -17.48
N GLU A 118 -7.25 -5.33 -17.79
CA GLU A 118 -7.72 -6.31 -16.82
C GLU A 118 -6.74 -7.46 -16.74
N GLY A 119 -6.32 -7.85 -15.55
CA GLY A 119 -5.47 -9.01 -15.31
C GLY A 119 -4.42 -8.83 -14.23
N ASP A 120 -3.71 -9.91 -13.96
CA ASP A 120 -2.58 -9.90 -13.02
C ASP A 120 -1.40 -9.11 -13.60
N PHE A 121 -0.94 -8.11 -12.86
CA PHE A 121 0.24 -7.35 -13.23
C PHE A 121 1.48 -8.23 -13.43
N LEU A 122 1.62 -9.33 -12.70
CA LEU A 122 2.75 -10.25 -12.86
C LEU A 122 2.73 -11.03 -14.19
N GLU A 123 1.55 -11.22 -14.77
CA GLU A 123 1.36 -11.84 -16.10
C GLU A 123 1.36 -10.80 -17.23
N PHE A 124 1.12 -9.52 -16.91
CA PHE A 124 0.97 -8.44 -17.87
C PHE A 124 2.26 -8.16 -18.66
N ASN A 125 2.11 -7.90 -19.96
CA ASN A 125 3.22 -7.49 -20.83
C ASN A 125 2.78 -6.38 -21.78
N THR A 126 3.64 -5.41 -21.99
CA THR A 126 3.48 -4.32 -22.95
C THR A 126 4.84 -3.81 -23.41
N ASN A 127 4.89 -3.23 -24.60
CA ASN A 127 6.08 -2.50 -25.09
C ASN A 127 6.15 -1.05 -24.56
N GLU A 128 5.07 -0.59 -23.91
CA GLU A 128 5.01 0.76 -23.33
C GLU A 128 5.98 0.91 -22.16
N LYS A 129 6.53 2.11 -22.03
CA LYS A 129 7.32 2.55 -20.88
C LYS A 129 6.67 3.80 -20.28
N PHE A 130 6.81 3.94 -18.97
CA PHE A 130 6.10 4.98 -18.23
C PHE A 130 7.07 5.92 -17.51
N ASP A 131 6.73 7.21 -17.49
CA ASP A 131 7.48 8.21 -16.75
C ASP A 131 7.25 8.09 -15.25
N VAL A 132 6.05 7.68 -14.87
CA VAL A 132 5.68 7.47 -13.48
C VAL A 132 4.88 6.17 -13.36
N ILE A 133 5.25 5.34 -12.41
CA ILE A 133 4.45 4.19 -11.97
C ILE A 133 4.03 4.46 -10.52
N THR A 134 2.73 4.35 -10.27
CA THR A 134 2.14 4.41 -8.93
C THR A 134 1.67 3.04 -8.49
N ASN A 135 1.68 2.82 -7.18
CA ASN A 135 1.22 1.60 -6.55
C ASN A 135 0.65 1.94 -5.18
N PHE A 136 -0.67 1.93 -5.06
CA PHE A 136 -1.38 2.26 -3.83
C PHE A 136 -2.01 1.02 -3.22
N MET A 137 -1.55 0.62 -2.04
CA MET A 137 -2.13 -0.50 -1.26
C MET A 137 -2.15 -1.82 -2.06
N VAL A 138 -1.03 -2.17 -2.72
CA VAL A 138 -0.90 -3.42 -3.49
C VAL A 138 0.31 -4.25 -3.06
N ILE A 139 1.46 -3.62 -2.79
CA ILE A 139 2.71 -4.34 -2.48
C ILE A 139 2.58 -5.22 -1.22
N GLU A 140 1.69 -4.89 -0.29
CA GLU A 140 1.37 -5.70 0.88
C GLU A 140 0.68 -7.02 0.57
N HIS A 141 0.01 -7.12 -0.59
CA HIS A 141 -0.71 -8.32 -1.03
C HIS A 141 0.15 -9.28 -1.87
N VAL A 142 1.34 -8.85 -2.26
CA VAL A 142 2.17 -9.60 -3.22
C VAL A 142 2.93 -10.73 -2.51
N VAL A 143 2.83 -11.94 -3.04
CA VAL A 143 3.58 -13.12 -2.51
C VAL A 143 5.08 -12.90 -2.61
N ASN A 144 5.56 -12.42 -3.75
CA ASN A 144 6.98 -12.16 -3.98
C ASN A 144 7.22 -10.70 -4.38
N PRO A 145 7.50 -9.81 -3.41
CA PRO A 145 7.68 -8.39 -3.68
C PRO A 145 8.91 -8.11 -4.58
N LYS A 146 9.90 -9.01 -4.61
CA LYS A 146 11.07 -8.84 -5.49
C LYS A 146 10.68 -8.98 -6.95
N ILE A 147 9.92 -10.01 -7.32
CA ILE A 147 9.45 -10.20 -8.70
C ILE A 147 8.58 -9.01 -9.12
N PHE A 148 7.71 -8.55 -8.22
CA PHE A 148 6.84 -7.40 -8.46
C PHE A 148 7.64 -6.13 -8.76
N ILE A 149 8.63 -5.81 -7.94
CA ILE A 149 9.45 -4.60 -8.10
C ILE A 149 10.38 -4.68 -9.33
N ASP A 150 10.89 -5.87 -9.66
CA ASP A 150 11.68 -6.07 -10.87
C ASP A 150 10.84 -5.85 -12.13
N LYS A 151 9.59 -6.30 -12.12
CA LYS A 151 8.65 -6.05 -13.21
C LYS A 151 8.30 -4.57 -13.34
N ILE A 152 8.10 -3.86 -12.24
CA ILE A 152 7.93 -2.40 -12.25
C ILE A 152 9.12 -1.72 -12.93
N LYS A 153 10.35 -2.11 -12.59
CA LYS A 153 11.57 -1.54 -13.24
C LYS A 153 11.57 -1.76 -14.74
N MET A 154 11.07 -2.89 -15.22
CA MET A 154 10.99 -3.17 -16.66
C MET A 154 10.10 -2.19 -17.41
N PHE A 155 9.07 -1.65 -16.78
CA PHE A 155 8.14 -0.71 -17.39
C PHE A 155 8.46 0.76 -17.14
N LEU A 156 9.39 1.08 -16.23
CA LEU A 156 9.84 2.47 -16.03
C LEU A 156 10.75 2.95 -17.14
N ASN A 157 10.57 4.19 -17.55
CA ASN A 157 11.57 4.95 -18.33
C ASN A 157 12.87 5.10 -17.51
N PRO A 158 14.04 5.31 -18.15
CA PRO A 158 15.32 5.41 -17.45
C PRO A 158 15.36 6.40 -16.27
N ASP A 159 14.66 7.51 -16.36
CA ASP A 159 14.53 8.51 -15.29
C ASP A 159 13.12 8.53 -14.67
N GLY A 160 12.39 7.42 -14.79
CA GLY A 160 11.02 7.28 -14.31
C GLY A 160 10.95 7.26 -12.78
N LEU A 161 9.82 7.71 -12.25
CA LEU A 161 9.51 7.69 -10.83
C LEU A 161 8.64 6.48 -10.49
N LEU A 162 8.98 5.82 -9.41
CA LEU A 162 8.10 4.88 -8.73
C LEU A 162 7.57 5.54 -7.45
N ILE A 163 6.25 5.49 -7.24
CA ILE A 163 5.61 5.96 -6.02
C ILE A 163 4.85 4.79 -5.41
N VAL A 164 5.28 4.34 -4.24
CA VAL A 164 4.68 3.25 -3.49
C VAL A 164 4.00 3.81 -2.25
N ASN A 165 2.71 3.52 -2.10
CA ASN A 165 1.98 3.76 -0.86
C ASN A 165 1.49 2.43 -0.30
N THR A 166 1.75 2.17 0.99
CA THR A 166 1.34 0.97 1.70
C THR A 166 1.17 1.22 3.19
N ILE A 167 0.69 0.24 3.91
CA ILE A 167 0.54 0.28 5.37
C ILE A 167 1.93 0.28 6.04
N ASN A 168 2.03 1.01 7.16
CA ASN A 168 3.21 0.98 8.03
C ASN A 168 2.93 0.08 9.25
N SER A 169 3.48 -1.13 9.25
CA SER A 169 3.30 -2.09 10.35
C SER A 169 4.01 -1.71 11.66
N ASP A 170 4.71 -0.57 11.69
CA ASP A 170 5.31 -0.01 12.91
C ASP A 170 4.55 1.24 13.42
N SER A 171 3.36 1.49 12.87
CA SER A 171 2.49 2.58 13.28
C SER A 171 1.98 2.42 14.73
N LEU A 172 1.56 3.53 15.34
CA LEU A 172 0.95 3.48 16.67
C LEU A 172 -0.28 2.58 16.75
N VAL A 173 -1.04 2.45 15.66
CA VAL A 173 -2.20 1.55 15.59
C VAL A 173 -1.75 0.10 15.73
N TYR A 174 -0.72 -0.32 15.00
CA TYR A 174 -0.16 -1.67 15.12
C TYR A 174 0.43 -1.93 16.51
N ARG A 175 1.25 -1.00 17.01
CA ARG A 175 1.86 -1.12 18.35
C ARG A 175 0.80 -1.21 19.44
N PHE A 176 -0.28 -0.43 19.36
CA PHE A 176 -1.39 -0.50 20.29
C PHE A 176 -2.14 -1.83 20.19
N ALA A 177 -2.38 -2.35 19.00
CA ALA A 177 -3.00 -3.66 18.79
C ALA A 177 -2.12 -4.79 19.34
N GLU A 178 -0.80 -4.73 19.12
CA GLU A 178 0.17 -5.66 19.71
C GLU A 178 0.17 -5.60 21.24
N PHE A 179 0.13 -4.40 21.81
CA PHE A 179 0.03 -4.20 23.25
C PHE A 179 -1.25 -4.82 23.82
N LEU A 180 -2.40 -4.58 23.22
CA LEU A 180 -3.67 -5.17 23.66
C LEU A 180 -3.63 -6.70 23.63
N LYS A 181 -2.98 -7.29 22.63
CA LYS A 181 -2.80 -8.75 22.53
C LYS A 181 -2.08 -9.32 23.75
N THR A 182 -1.10 -8.62 24.35
CA THR A 182 -0.39 -9.11 25.54
C THR A 182 -1.29 -9.29 26.75
N PHE A 183 -2.44 -8.60 26.78
CA PHE A 183 -3.49 -8.73 27.79
C PHE A 183 -4.66 -9.64 27.36
N GLY A 184 -4.50 -10.39 26.24
CA GLY A 184 -5.51 -11.31 25.74
C GLY A 184 -6.56 -10.69 24.78
N PHE A 185 -6.51 -9.37 24.52
CA PHE A 185 -7.43 -8.71 23.60
C PHE A 185 -6.96 -8.80 22.14
N ARG A 186 -7.22 -9.93 21.48
CA ARG A 186 -6.72 -10.24 20.14
C ARG A 186 -7.44 -9.52 18.99
N LYS A 187 -8.70 -9.12 19.15
CA LYS A 187 -9.53 -8.59 18.05
C LYS A 187 -8.86 -7.46 17.25
N ALA A 188 -8.21 -6.51 17.95
CA ALA A 188 -7.51 -5.41 17.28
C ALA A 188 -6.27 -5.92 16.52
N TYR A 189 -5.55 -6.86 17.10
CA TYR A 189 -4.37 -7.48 16.51
C TYR A 189 -4.74 -8.29 15.25
N ASP A 190 -5.72 -9.18 15.35
CA ASP A 190 -6.19 -10.00 14.22
C ASP A 190 -6.70 -9.12 13.07
N ARG A 191 -7.18 -7.90 13.35
CA ARG A 191 -7.65 -6.95 12.34
C ARG A 191 -6.52 -6.21 11.61
N VAL A 192 -5.48 -5.77 12.30
CA VAL A 192 -4.36 -5.07 11.65
C VAL A 192 -3.44 -6.03 10.88
N TYR A 193 -3.41 -7.30 11.28
CA TYR A 193 -2.75 -8.38 10.55
C TYR A 193 -3.78 -9.16 9.74
N ASP A 194 -4.51 -8.42 8.87
CA ASP A 194 -5.50 -9.00 7.98
C ASP A 194 -4.92 -10.12 7.11
N ALA A 195 -5.71 -11.17 6.87
CA ALA A 195 -5.27 -12.36 6.14
C ALA A 195 -4.88 -12.07 4.68
N HIS A 196 -5.42 -10.99 4.08
CA HIS A 196 -5.09 -10.59 2.72
C HIS A 196 -3.72 -9.90 2.61
N HIS A 197 -3.16 -9.39 3.73
CA HIS A 197 -1.86 -8.77 3.76
C HIS A 197 -0.77 -9.80 4.03
N LEU A 198 0.04 -10.07 3.00
CA LEU A 198 1.18 -10.99 3.10
C LEU A 198 2.44 -10.28 3.58
N GLN A 199 2.65 -9.06 3.12
CA GLN A 199 3.85 -8.27 3.44
C GLN A 199 3.49 -7.13 4.40
N HIS A 200 4.01 -7.18 5.61
CA HIS A 200 3.79 -6.13 6.60
C HIS A 200 5.02 -5.24 6.71
N PHE A 201 5.17 -4.35 5.74
CA PHE A 201 6.28 -3.41 5.70
C PHE A 201 6.20 -2.40 6.84
N ASN A 202 7.29 -2.24 7.59
CA ASN A 202 7.55 -1.02 8.32
C ASN A 202 8.40 -0.07 7.46
N ASN A 203 8.56 1.17 7.88
CA ASN A 203 9.28 2.16 7.08
C ASN A 203 10.73 1.75 6.80
N LYS A 204 11.45 1.23 7.80
CA LYS A 204 12.82 0.74 7.64
C LYS A 204 12.91 -0.41 6.63
N SER A 205 12.01 -1.38 6.70
CA SER A 205 12.03 -2.54 5.82
C SER A 205 11.69 -2.18 4.37
N LEU A 206 10.73 -1.26 4.15
CA LEU A 206 10.38 -0.80 2.80
C LEU A 206 11.54 -0.02 2.16
N LEU A 207 12.14 0.91 2.89
CA LEU A 207 13.34 1.63 2.41
C LEU A 207 14.50 0.69 2.11
N THR A 208 14.77 -0.28 2.99
CA THR A 208 15.82 -1.28 2.79
C THR A 208 15.53 -2.11 1.53
N PHE A 209 14.28 -2.54 1.35
CA PHE A 209 13.85 -3.32 0.21
C PHE A 209 14.05 -2.56 -1.11
N LEU A 210 13.55 -1.34 -1.22
CA LEU A 210 13.68 -0.51 -2.42
C LEU A 210 15.16 -0.21 -2.74
N ASN A 211 15.96 0.16 -1.73
CA ASN A 211 17.38 0.43 -1.91
C ASN A 211 18.17 -0.79 -2.40
N LYS A 212 17.92 -1.98 -1.83
CA LYS A 212 18.56 -3.23 -2.24
C LYS A 212 18.18 -3.65 -3.66
N ASN A 213 16.97 -3.31 -4.08
CA ASN A 213 16.48 -3.62 -5.43
C ASN A 213 16.77 -2.50 -6.44
N GLY A 214 17.78 -1.64 -6.19
CA GLY A 214 18.29 -0.71 -7.16
C GLY A 214 17.48 0.58 -7.29
N PHE A 215 16.70 0.97 -6.29
CA PHE A 215 16.05 2.27 -6.25
C PHE A 215 16.80 3.25 -5.35
N GLU A 216 16.85 4.51 -5.76
CA GLU A 216 17.25 5.66 -4.97
C GLU A 216 16.01 6.35 -4.39
N ILE A 217 15.96 6.51 -3.08
CA ILE A 217 14.85 7.16 -2.40
C ILE A 217 14.95 8.68 -2.58
N ILE A 218 13.90 9.28 -3.12
CA ILE A 218 13.78 10.73 -3.33
C ILE A 218 13.00 11.37 -2.19
N GLU A 219 11.92 10.71 -1.76
CA GLU A 219 11.05 11.22 -0.70
C GLU A 219 10.47 10.06 0.10
N ASN A 220 10.39 10.24 1.40
CA ASN A 220 9.79 9.30 2.34
C ASN A 220 8.84 10.06 3.25
N LYS A 221 7.56 9.70 3.23
CA LYS A 221 6.53 10.32 4.04
C LYS A 221 5.71 9.26 4.77
N VAL A 222 5.71 9.35 6.10
CA VAL A 222 4.80 8.56 6.95
C VAL A 222 3.63 9.45 7.35
N HIS A 223 2.40 8.95 7.18
CA HIS A 223 1.19 9.76 7.37
C HIS A 223 -0.01 8.89 7.80
N ASN A 224 -1.12 9.52 8.15
CA ASN A 224 -2.40 8.85 8.35
C ASN A 224 -3.32 9.13 7.16
N TYR A 225 -4.34 8.31 7.02
CA TYR A 225 -5.43 8.53 6.08
C TYR A 225 -6.64 9.19 6.77
N ASN A 226 -7.64 9.57 5.98
CA ASN A 226 -8.81 10.28 6.47
C ASN A 226 -9.62 9.40 7.44
N MET A 227 -10.03 9.97 8.58
CA MET A 227 -10.87 9.27 9.56
C MET A 227 -12.20 8.75 9.00
N LYS A 228 -12.73 9.36 7.93
CA LYS A 228 -13.95 8.88 7.27
C LYS A 228 -13.77 7.55 6.55
N ALA A 229 -12.53 7.24 6.15
CA ALA A 229 -12.17 5.99 5.50
C ALA A 229 -11.85 4.85 6.48
N VAL A 230 -11.88 5.12 7.80
CA VAL A 230 -11.64 4.08 8.81
C VAL A 230 -12.81 3.09 8.84
N ASP A 231 -12.51 1.84 8.52
CA ASP A 231 -13.47 0.76 8.67
C ASP A 231 -13.68 0.45 10.14
N VAL A 232 -14.94 0.48 10.55
CA VAL A 232 -15.35 0.23 11.92
C VAL A 232 -15.96 -1.17 12.01
N PRO A 233 -15.52 -2.02 12.96
CA PRO A 233 -16.15 -3.33 13.15
C PRO A 233 -17.62 -3.16 13.53
N LYS A 234 -18.50 -3.94 12.90
CA LYS A 234 -19.92 -3.96 13.27
C LYS A 234 -20.08 -4.30 14.74
N SER A 235 -20.66 -3.38 15.53
CA SER A 235 -20.81 -3.52 16.98
C SER A 235 -21.92 -2.60 17.49
N SER A 236 -22.05 -2.47 18.81
CA SER A 236 -22.97 -1.47 19.37
C SER A 236 -22.46 -0.05 19.07
N PHE A 237 -23.38 0.91 18.95
CA PHE A 237 -23.06 2.31 18.66
C PHE A 237 -21.99 2.88 19.61
N ILE A 238 -22.03 2.53 20.90
CA ILE A 238 -21.07 3.01 21.90
C ILE A 238 -19.67 2.46 21.60
N VAL A 239 -19.54 1.16 21.26
CA VAL A 239 -18.25 0.52 20.94
C VAL A 239 -17.66 1.09 19.66
N GLU A 240 -18.48 1.33 18.64
CA GLU A 240 -18.02 1.98 17.39
C GLU A 240 -17.50 3.39 17.62
N LYS A 241 -18.19 4.20 18.42
CA LYS A 241 -17.75 5.56 18.80
C LYS A 241 -16.45 5.54 19.59
N LEU A 242 -16.33 4.62 20.55
CA LEU A 242 -15.11 4.46 21.33
C LEU A 242 -13.92 4.03 20.47
N TYR A 243 -14.15 3.09 19.55
CA TYR A 243 -13.14 2.64 18.57
C TYR A 243 -12.64 3.82 17.73
N LEU A 244 -13.53 4.61 17.13
CA LEU A 244 -13.18 5.78 16.33
C LEU A 244 -12.42 6.84 17.17
N LEU A 245 -12.81 7.05 18.43
CA LEU A 245 -12.11 7.97 19.32
C LEU A 245 -10.68 7.50 19.58
N ILE A 246 -10.48 6.22 19.87
CA ILE A 246 -9.14 5.63 20.08
C ILE A 246 -8.29 5.79 18.84
N VAL A 247 -8.80 5.42 17.65
CA VAL A 247 -8.07 5.57 16.38
C VAL A 247 -7.71 7.03 16.13
N LYS A 248 -8.64 7.97 16.37
CA LYS A 248 -8.37 9.42 16.23
C LYS A 248 -7.25 9.89 17.16
N ILE A 249 -7.25 9.45 18.42
CA ILE A 249 -6.19 9.78 19.38
C ILE A 249 -4.84 9.22 18.90
N LEU A 250 -4.80 7.95 18.49
CA LEU A 250 -3.59 7.32 17.95
C LEU A 250 -3.06 8.06 16.72
N PHE A 251 -3.95 8.49 15.81
CA PHE A 251 -3.56 9.28 14.64
C PHE A 251 -2.97 10.63 15.03
N LEU A 252 -3.60 11.34 15.96
CA LEU A 252 -3.09 12.64 16.45
C LEU A 252 -1.70 12.51 17.11
N ILE A 253 -1.51 11.50 17.95
CA ILE A 253 -0.23 11.27 18.63
C ILE A 253 0.84 10.80 17.63
N SER A 254 0.48 10.07 16.57
CA SER A 254 1.43 9.53 15.59
C SER A 254 2.14 10.61 14.77
N VAL A 255 1.51 11.77 14.55
CA VAL A 255 2.02 12.83 13.66
C VAL A 255 3.41 13.34 14.09
N PRO A 256 3.63 13.79 15.33
CA PRO A 256 4.93 14.34 15.75
C PRO A 256 6.05 13.29 15.78
N PHE A 257 5.70 11.98 15.86
CA PHE A 257 6.68 10.89 15.94
C PHE A 257 6.91 10.16 14.63
N SER A 258 6.28 10.61 13.52
CA SER A 258 6.34 9.95 12.22
C SER A 258 5.97 8.45 12.28
N THR A 259 4.99 8.11 13.11
CA THR A 259 4.47 6.73 13.29
C THR A 259 3.06 6.57 12.74
N GLY A 260 2.76 7.28 11.66
CA GLY A 260 1.49 7.21 10.95
C GLY A 260 1.20 5.82 10.39
N HIS A 261 -0.06 5.56 10.08
CA HIS A 261 -0.55 4.25 9.67
C HIS A 261 -0.18 3.89 8.23
N HIS A 262 0.03 4.87 7.37
CA HIS A 262 0.47 4.71 5.99
C HIS A 262 1.87 5.29 5.76
N GLN A 263 2.52 4.82 4.73
CA GLN A 263 3.80 5.33 4.26
C GLN A 263 3.80 5.46 2.73
N THR A 264 4.34 6.57 2.24
CA THR A 264 4.49 6.84 0.81
C THR A 264 5.96 7.08 0.51
N ILE A 265 6.52 6.29 -0.38
CA ILE A 265 7.91 6.39 -0.81
C ILE A 265 7.93 6.76 -2.28
N THR A 266 8.63 7.84 -2.61
CA THR A 266 8.96 8.20 -3.99
C THR A 266 10.42 7.84 -4.25
N CYS A 267 10.67 7.11 -5.31
CA CYS A 267 12.01 6.67 -5.68
C CYS A 267 12.18 6.61 -7.21
N LYS A 268 13.43 6.50 -7.65
CA LYS A 268 13.82 6.29 -9.05
C LYS A 268 14.83 5.16 -9.16
N VAL A 269 14.96 4.55 -10.33
CA VAL A 269 15.99 3.56 -10.56
C VAL A 269 17.37 4.19 -10.43
N LYS A 270 18.29 3.55 -9.69
CA LYS A 270 19.69 3.97 -9.60
C LYS A 270 20.34 3.86 -10.98
N LYS A 271 21.14 4.87 -11.32
CA LYS A 271 21.97 4.83 -12.54
C LYS A 271 23.11 3.84 -12.40
#